data_4878035dc15b5bbc2e5263dd8274c8bd
#
_entry.id   4878035dc15b5bbc2e5263dd8274c8bd
#
_cell.length_a   1.000
_cell.length_b   1.000
_cell.length_c   1.000
_cell.angle_alpha   90.00
_cell.angle_beta   90.00
_cell.angle_gamma   90.00
#
_symmetry.space_group_name_H-M   'P 1'
#
loop_
_entity.id
_entity.type
_entity.pdbx_description
1 polymer ?
#
loop_
_entity_poly.entity_id
_entity_poly.type
_entity_poly.pdbx_seq_one_letter_code
_entity_poly.pdbx_strand_id
1 'polypeptide(L)'
;MNAESDPLFVQVARFVEDLVVDGSLEPGQRAPSTNELAAFHEINPATARKGLGILVDDGILEKRRGLGMFVTPEARERAVQARRERYAGEYLAPAIDEAVRLGYDRATLHTLIDRVAESRGMYQ
;
A
#
# COMPACT_ATOMS: atom_id res chain seq x y z
N MET A 1 -5.96 -4.58 8.90
CA MET A 1 -6.81 -3.51 8.36
C MET A 1 -7.28 -3.87 6.96
N ASN A 2 -8.52 -3.63 6.66
CA ASN A 2 -9.11 -3.90 5.36
C ASN A 2 -9.01 -2.66 4.48
N ALA A 3 -8.53 -2.83 3.23
CA ALA A 3 -8.42 -1.72 2.27
C ALA A 3 -9.76 -1.01 2.03
N GLU A 4 -10.89 -1.74 2.14
CA GLU A 4 -12.23 -1.18 1.97
C GLU A 4 -12.59 -0.14 3.04
N SER A 5 -11.97 -0.19 4.21
CA SER A 5 -12.22 0.76 5.29
C SER A 5 -11.37 2.03 5.18
N ASP A 6 -10.39 2.06 4.28
CA ASP A 6 -9.55 3.24 4.07
C ASP A 6 -10.33 4.31 3.28
N PRO A 7 -10.02 5.60 3.50
CA PRO A 7 -10.54 6.66 2.64
C PRO A 7 -10.19 6.40 1.18
N LEU A 8 -11.03 6.87 0.26
CA LEU A 8 -10.82 6.64 -1.18
C LEU A 8 -9.47 7.13 -1.67
N PHE A 9 -8.99 8.28 -1.19
CA PHE A 9 -7.69 8.79 -1.63
C PHE A 9 -6.54 7.90 -1.18
N VAL A 10 -6.67 7.23 -0.03
CA VAL A 10 -5.67 6.27 0.44
C VAL A 10 -5.72 5.02 -0.44
N GLN A 11 -6.91 4.56 -0.82
CA GLN A 11 -7.05 3.41 -1.71
C GLN A 11 -6.39 3.67 -3.06
N VAL A 12 -6.52 4.88 -3.59
CA VAL A 12 -5.86 5.28 -4.85
C VAL A 12 -4.34 5.25 -4.68
N ALA A 13 -3.83 5.81 -3.58
CA ALA A 13 -2.40 5.80 -3.29
C ALA A 13 -1.87 4.37 -3.22
N ARG A 14 -2.58 3.47 -2.52
CA ARG A 14 -2.19 2.06 -2.39
C ARG A 14 -2.23 1.33 -3.73
N PHE A 15 -3.21 1.63 -4.57
CA PHE A 15 -3.29 1.05 -5.90
C PHE A 15 -2.04 1.36 -6.73
N VAL A 16 -1.64 2.63 -6.78
CA VAL A 16 -0.45 3.04 -7.54
C VAL A 16 0.82 2.51 -6.87
N GLU A 17 0.89 2.52 -5.55
CA GLU A 17 2.01 1.95 -4.81
C GLU A 17 2.19 0.46 -5.14
N ASP A 18 1.08 -0.30 -5.23
CA ASP A 18 1.12 -1.71 -5.62
C ASP A 18 1.78 -1.90 -6.99
N LEU A 19 1.48 -1.03 -7.95
CA LEU A 19 2.07 -1.10 -9.28
C LEU A 19 3.59 -0.88 -9.24
N VAL A 20 4.06 -0.03 -8.34
CA VAL A 20 5.49 0.21 -8.14
C VAL A 20 6.14 -1.00 -7.47
N VAL A 21 5.53 -1.53 -6.43
CA VAL A 21 6.08 -2.65 -5.67
C VAL A 21 6.16 -3.92 -6.51
N ASP A 22 5.15 -4.17 -7.35
CA ASP A 22 5.13 -5.39 -8.17
C ASP A 22 5.90 -5.26 -9.49
N GLY A 23 6.46 -4.08 -9.77
CA GLY A 23 7.25 -3.85 -10.98
C GLY A 23 6.47 -3.44 -12.21
N SER A 24 5.15 -3.29 -12.11
CA SER A 24 4.32 -2.84 -13.24
C SER A 24 4.65 -1.40 -13.63
N LEU A 25 5.03 -0.57 -12.67
CA LEU A 25 5.54 0.78 -12.90
C LEU A 25 7.00 0.83 -12.50
N GLU A 26 7.86 1.09 -13.48
CA GLU A 26 9.31 1.15 -13.29
C GLU A 26 9.81 2.58 -13.15
N PRO A 27 10.99 2.79 -12.57
CA PRO A 27 11.58 4.13 -12.49
C PRO A 27 11.61 4.84 -13.84
N GLY A 28 11.24 6.11 -13.84
CA GLY A 28 11.20 6.93 -15.04
C GLY A 28 9.91 6.85 -15.83
N GLN A 29 9.06 5.86 -15.55
CA GLN A 29 7.78 5.75 -16.23
C GLN A 29 6.78 6.75 -15.67
N ARG A 30 5.86 7.16 -16.52
CA ARG A 30 4.78 8.05 -16.14
C ARG A 30 3.72 7.27 -15.37
N ALA A 31 3.33 7.77 -14.22
CA ALA A 31 2.22 7.21 -13.45
C ALA A 31 0.88 7.54 -14.12
N PRO A 32 -0.19 6.77 -13.83
CA PRO A 32 -1.52 7.14 -14.28
C PRO A 32 -1.86 8.57 -13.84
N SER A 33 -2.53 9.30 -14.73
CA SER A 33 -2.91 10.68 -14.42
C SER A 33 -4.07 10.74 -13.44
N THR A 34 -4.26 11.92 -12.84
CA THR A 34 -5.42 12.19 -11.99
C THR A 34 -6.73 11.81 -12.69
N ASN A 35 -6.88 12.23 -13.95
CA ASN A 35 -8.12 11.95 -14.69
C ASN A 35 -8.29 10.47 -15.02
N GLU A 36 -7.21 9.77 -15.35
CA GLU A 36 -7.26 8.33 -15.60
C GLU A 36 -7.66 7.56 -14.35
N LEU A 37 -7.07 7.91 -13.20
CA LEU A 37 -7.40 7.28 -11.92
C LEU A 37 -8.83 7.60 -11.49
N ALA A 38 -9.28 8.84 -11.69
CA ALA A 38 -10.63 9.23 -11.35
C ALA A 38 -11.66 8.44 -12.17
N ALA A 39 -11.40 8.27 -13.46
CA ALA A 39 -12.28 7.49 -14.33
C ALA A 39 -12.25 6.00 -13.97
N PHE A 40 -11.07 5.43 -13.74
CA PHE A 40 -10.92 4.02 -13.41
C PHE A 40 -11.62 3.65 -12.11
N HIS A 41 -11.47 4.47 -11.08
CA HIS A 41 -12.04 4.22 -9.75
C HIS A 41 -13.43 4.83 -9.57
N GLU A 42 -13.93 5.55 -10.57
CA GLU A 42 -15.24 6.23 -10.51
C GLU A 42 -15.32 7.19 -9.32
N ILE A 43 -14.27 8.01 -9.14
CA ILE A 43 -14.16 8.96 -8.04
C ILE A 43 -13.89 10.37 -8.54
N ASN A 44 -13.99 11.33 -7.62
CA ASN A 44 -13.71 12.74 -7.91
C ASN A 44 -12.22 12.92 -8.24
N PRO A 45 -11.87 13.70 -9.29
CA PRO A 45 -10.47 14.00 -9.61
C PRO A 45 -9.67 14.60 -8.45
N ALA A 46 -10.31 15.39 -7.59
CA ALA A 46 -9.63 15.94 -6.41
C ALA A 46 -9.19 14.84 -5.45
N THR A 47 -10.00 13.79 -5.30
CA THR A 47 -9.66 12.62 -4.47
C THR A 47 -8.48 11.86 -5.07
N ALA A 48 -8.48 11.68 -6.39
CA ALA A 48 -7.37 11.02 -7.08
C ALA A 48 -6.08 11.84 -6.93
N ARG A 49 -6.17 13.17 -7.07
CA ARG A 49 -5.02 14.07 -6.91
C ARG A 49 -4.44 13.97 -5.51
N LYS A 50 -5.30 13.92 -4.48
CA LYS A 50 -4.87 13.78 -3.09
C LYS A 50 -4.12 12.47 -2.87
N GLY A 51 -4.61 11.38 -3.49
CA GLY A 51 -3.93 10.08 -3.42
C GLY A 51 -2.54 10.12 -4.05
N LEU A 52 -2.42 10.71 -5.24
CA LEU A 52 -1.11 10.86 -5.89
C LEU A 52 -0.18 11.74 -5.06
N GLY A 53 -0.71 12.75 -4.38
CA GLY A 53 0.06 13.64 -3.50
C GLY A 53 0.76 12.89 -2.38
N ILE A 54 0.12 11.86 -1.82
CA ILE A 54 0.74 11.01 -0.79
C ILE A 54 2.03 10.39 -1.33
N LEU A 55 1.98 9.88 -2.56
CA LEU A 55 3.14 9.22 -3.17
C LEU A 55 4.25 10.21 -3.52
N VAL A 56 3.90 11.44 -3.84
CA VAL A 56 4.88 12.51 -4.04
C VAL A 56 5.57 12.84 -2.71
N ASP A 57 4.80 12.97 -1.63
CA ASP A 57 5.34 13.25 -0.30
C ASP A 57 6.26 12.12 0.18
N ASP A 58 5.93 10.88 -0.16
CA ASP A 58 6.73 9.71 0.20
C ASP A 58 7.97 9.51 -0.71
N GLY A 59 8.12 10.34 -1.74
CA GLY A 59 9.26 10.25 -2.66
C GLY A 59 9.15 9.09 -3.65
N ILE A 60 7.97 8.52 -3.83
CA ILE A 60 7.71 7.44 -4.77
C ILE A 60 7.46 7.99 -6.16
N LEU A 61 6.75 9.12 -6.24
CA LEU A 61 6.51 9.84 -7.49
C LEU A 61 7.11 11.23 -7.41
N GLU A 62 7.43 11.78 -8.56
CA GLU A 62 7.84 13.19 -8.68
C GLU A 62 6.97 13.87 -9.72
N LYS A 63 6.59 15.09 -9.42
CA LYS A 63 5.80 15.90 -10.33
C LYS A 63 6.72 16.60 -11.30
N ARG A 64 6.48 16.44 -12.61
CA ARG A 64 7.17 17.19 -13.66
C ARG A 64 6.17 18.13 -14.30
N ARG A 65 6.40 19.40 -14.13
CA ARG A 65 5.48 20.45 -14.54
C ARG A 65 5.14 20.32 -16.04
N GLY A 66 3.83 20.26 -16.33
CA GLY A 66 3.33 20.14 -17.69
C GLY A 66 3.44 18.74 -18.29
N LEU A 67 4.10 17.80 -17.61
CA LEU A 67 4.32 16.45 -18.12
C LEU A 67 3.59 15.36 -17.34
N GLY A 68 3.31 15.59 -16.05
CA GLY A 68 2.61 14.63 -15.20
C GLY A 68 3.46 14.17 -14.02
N MET A 69 3.13 13.01 -13.49
CA MET A 69 3.84 12.40 -12.38
C MET A 69 4.65 11.20 -12.88
N PHE A 70 5.88 11.08 -12.40
CA PHE A 70 6.81 10.05 -12.86
C PHE A 70 7.38 9.28 -11.67
N VAL A 71 7.65 8.01 -11.89
CA VAL A 71 8.22 7.12 -10.87
C VAL A 71 9.67 7.52 -10.61
N THR A 72 10.01 7.75 -9.33
CA THR A 72 11.37 8.15 -8.95
C THR A 72 12.35 6.97 -9.06
N PRO A 73 13.67 7.24 -9.13
CA PRO A 73 14.66 6.16 -9.20
C PRO A 73 14.62 5.18 -8.03
N GLU A 74 14.32 5.66 -6.82
CA GLU A 74 14.25 4.84 -5.61
C GLU A 74 12.82 4.48 -5.22
N ALA A 75 11.87 4.58 -6.14
CA ALA A 75 10.44 4.43 -5.84
C ALA A 75 10.12 3.11 -5.14
N ARG A 76 10.63 1.99 -5.65
CA ARG A 76 10.31 0.68 -5.08
C ARG A 76 10.85 0.54 -3.66
N GLU A 77 12.08 0.97 -3.44
CA GLU A 77 12.68 0.91 -2.09
C GLU A 77 11.90 1.77 -1.10
N ARG A 78 11.49 2.96 -1.53
CA ARG A 78 10.69 3.86 -0.69
C ARG A 78 9.31 3.30 -0.42
N ALA A 79 8.67 2.70 -1.42
CA ALA A 79 7.36 2.07 -1.26
C ALA A 79 7.42 0.88 -0.30
N VAL A 80 8.43 0.03 -0.46
CA VAL A 80 8.63 -1.12 0.44
C VAL A 80 8.90 -0.66 1.86
N GLN A 81 9.74 0.36 2.03
CA GLN A 81 10.04 0.90 3.36
C GLN A 81 8.79 1.48 4.03
N ALA A 82 7.99 2.23 3.28
CA ALA A 82 6.73 2.77 3.80
C ALA A 82 5.80 1.66 4.27
N ARG A 83 5.72 0.57 3.51
CA ARG A 83 4.90 -0.60 3.88
C ARG A 83 5.43 -1.30 5.13
N ARG A 84 6.73 -1.42 5.25
CA ARG A 84 7.34 -2.01 6.46
C ARG A 84 6.99 -1.21 7.71
N GLU A 85 7.03 0.12 7.60
CA GLU A 85 6.68 1.00 8.72
C GLU A 85 5.22 0.87 9.13
N ARG A 86 4.32 0.57 8.19
CA ARG A 86 2.89 0.43 8.45
C ARG A 86 2.48 -0.99 8.85
N TYR A 87 3.33 -1.98 8.61
CA TYR A 87 2.93 -3.39 8.69
C TYR A 87 2.38 -3.79 10.06
N ALA A 88 3.11 -3.46 11.12
CA ALA A 88 2.69 -3.86 12.47
C ALA A 88 1.33 -3.25 12.86
N GLY A 89 1.15 -1.96 12.57
CA GLY A 89 -0.09 -1.27 12.94
C GLY A 89 -1.29 -1.64 12.07
N GLU A 90 -1.05 -1.83 10.76
CA GLU A 90 -2.15 -2.10 9.83
C GLU A 90 -2.58 -3.56 9.78
N TYR A 91 -1.65 -4.48 10.00
CA TYR A 91 -1.95 -5.90 9.84
C TYR A 91 -1.80 -6.70 11.13
N LEU A 92 -0.73 -6.49 11.89
CA LEU A 92 -0.50 -7.27 13.10
C LEU A 92 -1.39 -6.84 14.26
N ALA A 93 -1.51 -5.54 14.51
CA ALA A 93 -2.31 -5.06 15.63
C ALA A 93 -3.78 -5.52 15.54
N PRO A 94 -4.47 -5.36 14.39
CA PRO A 94 -5.83 -5.88 14.25
C PRO A 94 -5.93 -7.40 14.42
N ALA A 95 -4.94 -8.14 13.92
CA ALA A 95 -4.91 -9.59 14.06
C ALA A 95 -4.79 -10.00 15.54
N ILE A 96 -3.93 -9.30 16.28
CA ILE A 96 -3.75 -9.56 17.71
C ILE A 96 -5.00 -9.18 18.50
N ASP A 97 -5.64 -8.06 18.16
CA ASP A 97 -6.88 -7.65 18.80
C ASP A 97 -7.96 -8.73 18.65
N GLU A 98 -8.07 -9.31 17.45
CA GLU A 98 -9.02 -10.41 17.23
C GLU A 98 -8.64 -11.66 18.00
N ALA A 99 -7.35 -11.99 18.06
CA ALA A 99 -6.89 -13.14 18.85
C ALA A 99 -7.26 -12.98 20.33
N VAL A 100 -7.14 -11.76 20.86
CA VAL A 100 -7.57 -11.44 22.24
C VAL A 100 -9.05 -11.69 22.41
N ARG A 101 -9.89 -11.24 21.46
CA ARG A 101 -11.35 -11.48 21.52
C ARG A 101 -11.71 -12.95 21.50
N LEU A 102 -10.91 -13.75 20.78
CA LEU A 102 -11.13 -15.19 20.66
C LEU A 102 -10.56 -15.98 21.85
N GLY A 103 -9.88 -15.31 22.77
CA GLY A 103 -9.31 -15.97 23.95
C GLY A 103 -8.03 -16.75 23.67
N TYR A 104 -7.34 -16.48 22.58
CA TYR A 104 -6.07 -17.12 22.28
C TYR A 104 -4.98 -16.55 23.19
N ASP A 105 -4.13 -17.43 23.72
CA ASP A 105 -2.91 -16.99 24.41
C ASP A 105 -1.76 -16.85 23.38
N ARG A 106 -0.61 -16.35 23.84
CA ARG A 106 0.53 -16.14 22.96
C ARG A 106 1.03 -17.43 22.32
N ALA A 107 1.08 -18.53 23.06
CA ALA A 107 1.56 -19.81 22.55
C ALA A 107 0.68 -20.30 21.40
N THR A 108 -0.63 -20.23 21.58
CA THR A 108 -1.59 -20.62 20.53
C THR A 108 -1.46 -19.73 19.32
N LEU A 109 -1.35 -18.42 19.53
CA LEU A 109 -1.19 -17.46 18.42
C LEU A 109 0.09 -17.74 17.63
N HIS A 110 1.22 -17.97 18.32
CA HIS A 110 2.48 -18.29 17.64
C HIS A 110 2.36 -19.56 16.80
N THR A 111 1.69 -20.59 17.32
CA THR A 111 1.46 -21.83 16.57
C THR A 111 0.63 -21.59 15.30
N LEU A 112 -0.43 -20.76 15.43
CA LEU A 112 -1.25 -20.40 14.28
C LEU A 112 -0.46 -19.60 13.25
N ILE A 113 0.36 -18.68 13.71
CA ILE A 113 1.21 -17.88 12.82
C ILE A 113 2.13 -18.81 12.02
N ASP A 114 2.77 -19.77 12.68
CA ASP A 114 3.65 -20.72 12.01
C ASP A 114 2.92 -21.53 10.93
N ARG A 115 1.72 -22.01 11.25
CA ARG A 115 0.90 -22.76 10.29
C ARG A 115 0.49 -21.92 9.09
N VAL A 116 0.03 -20.71 9.35
CA VAL A 116 -0.38 -19.80 8.29
C VAL A 116 0.82 -19.40 7.43
N ALA A 117 1.96 -19.12 8.06
CA ALA A 117 3.18 -18.78 7.35
C ALA A 117 3.59 -19.89 6.38
N GLU A 118 3.60 -21.15 6.84
CA GLU A 118 3.90 -22.28 5.97
C GLU A 118 2.91 -22.41 4.82
N SER A 119 1.61 -22.24 5.11
CA SER A 119 0.57 -22.33 4.07
C SER A 119 0.71 -21.24 3.02
N ARG A 120 1.38 -20.12 3.34
CA ARG A 120 1.60 -19.00 2.44
C ARG A 120 2.99 -19.00 1.82
N GLY A 121 3.77 -20.03 2.03
CA GLY A 121 5.08 -20.19 1.42
C GLY A 121 6.25 -19.58 2.19
N MET A 122 6.03 -19.19 3.44
CA MET A 122 7.08 -18.64 4.29
C MET A 122 7.62 -19.75 5.17
N TYR A 123 8.80 -20.29 4.82
CA TYR A 123 9.39 -21.44 5.52
C TYR A 123 10.57 -21.08 6.43
N GLN A 124 11.00 -19.82 6.39
CA GLN A 124 12.13 -19.35 7.22
C GLN A 124 11.84 -17.94 7.75
#